data_30478d1f4233a1d557dc17867c660209
#
_entry.id   30478d1f4233a1d557dc17867c660209
#
_cell.length_a   1.000
_cell.length_b   1.000
_cell.length_c   1.000
_cell.angle_alpha   90.00
_cell.angle_beta   90.00
_cell.angle_gamma   90.00
#
_symmetry.space_group_name_H-M   'P 1'
#
loop_
_entity.id
_entity.type
_entity.pdbx_description
1 polymer ?
#
loop_
_entity_poly.entity_id
_entity_poly.type
_entity_poly.pdbx_seq_one_letter_code
_entity_poly.pdbx_strand_id
1 'polypeptide(L)'
;MVPIRSYLAKQSSHASIAGLRRILLALGRCFWIPLWAVVSLAHAGDPDARFDQWFAAQTNLQSWSADFTQTRSLKVLAQPLVATGKVWVTVPGLFRWELGQPAQTIALRQPNQLLIIYPRLKRAEKYAVGSAPSGPLKDALALMDASLPRDRATMEERFRLLSATQTNAVLEMTLQPKSASARKFISQILIAFRTNDFAIAVTELKFSDGSSLRNDFTNTVLNQPIDPSLFDVKVPPDFTVVEPLRQ
;
A
#
# COMPACT_ATOMS: atom_id res chain seq x y z
N MET A 1 -1.75 -23.42 -58.87
CA MET A 1 -2.87 -23.28 -59.82
C MET A 1 -3.57 -21.98 -59.46
N VAL A 2 -3.12 -20.84 -59.91
CA VAL A 2 -3.39 -20.03 -61.13
C VAL A 2 -4.88 -19.99 -61.48
N PRO A 3 -5.41 -18.88 -62.02
CA PRO A 3 -5.25 -17.41 -61.73
C PRO A 3 -6.55 -16.58 -62.00
N ILE A 4 -6.46 -15.26 -61.81
CA ILE A 4 -6.67 -14.22 -62.86
C ILE A 4 -8.00 -13.50 -62.97
N ARG A 5 -7.87 -12.19 -63.00
CA ARG A 5 -8.35 -11.03 -63.80
C ARG A 5 -9.60 -10.32 -63.29
N SER A 6 -9.42 -9.12 -62.95
CA SER A 6 -9.40 -7.80 -63.68
C SER A 6 -10.63 -7.51 -64.53
N TYR A 7 -11.26 -6.34 -64.31
CA TYR A 7 -11.70 -5.49 -65.42
C TYR A 7 -11.88 -4.02 -64.98
N LEU A 8 -11.23 -3.20 -65.74
CA LEU A 8 -11.34 -1.72 -65.84
C LEU A 8 -12.53 -1.32 -66.73
N ALA A 9 -13.09 -0.16 -66.50
CA ALA A 9 -13.50 0.83 -67.53
C ALA A 9 -14.23 1.98 -66.83
N LYS A 10 -13.76 3.22 -66.72
CA LYS A 10 -13.55 4.30 -67.73
C LYS A 10 -14.85 4.74 -68.43
N GLN A 11 -15.25 5.96 -68.16
CA GLN A 11 -15.68 7.03 -69.07
C GLN A 11 -16.22 8.21 -68.23
N SER A 12 -15.68 9.37 -68.16
CA SER A 12 -15.44 10.56 -69.00
C SER A 12 -16.70 11.09 -69.70
N SER A 13 -17.07 12.33 -69.46
CA SER A 13 -17.23 13.48 -70.36
C SER A 13 -17.97 14.59 -69.64
N HIS A 14 -17.40 15.70 -69.48
CA HIS A 14 -17.40 16.91 -70.31
C HIS A 14 -18.72 17.72 -70.36
N ALA A 15 -18.54 18.93 -70.06
CA ALA A 15 -18.97 20.20 -70.60
C ALA A 15 -20.13 20.86 -69.81
N SER A 16 -20.27 22.11 -69.62
CA SER A 16 -19.58 23.31 -70.08
C SER A 16 -20.37 24.53 -69.58
N ILE A 17 -19.67 25.53 -69.11
CA ILE A 17 -19.84 26.94 -69.38
C ILE A 17 -21.14 27.70 -68.98
N ALA A 18 -20.90 28.73 -68.19
CA ALA A 18 -21.35 30.14 -68.28
C ALA A 18 -22.71 30.57 -67.72
N GLY A 19 -22.62 31.59 -66.98
CA GLY A 19 -23.71 32.51 -66.63
C GLY A 19 -23.50 33.25 -65.32
N LEU A 20 -22.64 34.13 -65.30
CA LEU A 20 -22.66 35.61 -65.18
C LEU A 20 -23.75 36.18 -64.26
N ARG A 21 -23.26 36.97 -63.34
CA ARG A 21 -23.74 38.26 -62.81
C ARG A 21 -24.58 38.32 -61.55
N ARG A 22 -23.90 38.89 -60.52
CA ARG A 22 -24.35 40.07 -59.70
C ARG A 22 -25.55 39.85 -58.79
N ILE A 23 -25.39 40.04 -57.48
CA ILE A 23 -25.60 41.32 -56.79
C ILE A 23 -25.69 41.09 -55.28
N LEU A 24 -25.03 41.92 -54.54
CA LEU A 24 -25.24 42.54 -53.23
C LEU A 24 -25.18 41.71 -51.95
N LEU A 25 -24.20 41.98 -51.17
CA LEU A 25 -24.20 42.55 -49.80
C LEU A 25 -25.37 42.10 -48.90
N ALA A 26 -25.07 41.20 -47.98
CA ALA A 26 -25.66 41.22 -46.66
C ALA A 26 -24.63 40.79 -45.63
N LEU A 27 -24.34 41.72 -44.76
CA LEU A 27 -23.51 41.59 -43.56
C LEU A 27 -23.98 40.45 -42.66
N GLY A 28 -23.27 39.36 -42.67
CA GLY A 28 -23.39 38.29 -41.67
C GLY A 28 -22.20 38.34 -40.74
N ARG A 29 -22.38 38.97 -39.59
CA ARG A 29 -21.41 38.95 -38.48
C ARG A 29 -21.19 37.51 -38.08
N CYS A 30 -20.08 36.91 -38.51
CA CYS A 30 -19.56 35.68 -37.92
C CYS A 30 -19.19 35.96 -36.48
N PHE A 31 -20.04 35.51 -35.61
CA PHE A 31 -19.80 35.45 -34.18
C PHE A 31 -18.74 34.32 -33.94
N TRP A 32 -17.49 34.73 -33.92
CA TRP A 32 -16.42 33.88 -33.43
C TRP A 32 -16.64 33.71 -31.93
N ILE A 33 -17.21 32.60 -31.52
CA ILE A 33 -17.19 32.14 -30.13
C ILE A 33 -15.80 31.52 -29.92
N PRO A 34 -14.92 32.14 -29.14
CA PRO A 34 -13.69 31.46 -28.74
C PRO A 34 -14.11 30.34 -27.79
N LEU A 35 -13.96 29.12 -28.26
CA LEU A 35 -14.05 27.91 -27.40
C LEU A 35 -12.88 28.00 -26.42
N TRP A 36 -13.10 28.62 -25.27
CA TRP A 36 -12.20 28.56 -24.16
C TRP A 36 -12.24 27.08 -23.67
N ALA A 37 -11.26 26.30 -24.11
CA ALA A 37 -10.98 25.02 -23.51
C ALA A 37 -10.59 25.31 -22.06
N VAL A 38 -11.52 25.13 -21.14
CA VAL A 38 -11.25 25.07 -19.71
C VAL A 38 -10.43 23.81 -19.50
N VAL A 39 -9.11 23.95 -19.62
CA VAL A 39 -8.19 22.92 -19.13
C VAL A 39 -8.35 22.94 -17.62
N SER A 40 -9.19 22.05 -17.11
CA SER A 40 -9.22 21.73 -15.68
C SER A 40 -7.84 21.16 -15.35
N LEU A 41 -6.95 22.03 -14.89
CA LEU A 41 -5.75 21.60 -14.17
C LEU A 41 -6.26 20.81 -12.96
N ALA A 42 -6.28 19.49 -13.08
CA ALA A 42 -6.42 18.63 -11.92
C ALA A 42 -5.23 19.00 -11.02
N HIS A 43 -5.49 19.78 -9.98
CA HIS A 43 -4.53 20.03 -8.93
C HIS A 43 -4.25 18.67 -8.28
N ALA A 44 -3.11 18.07 -8.62
CA ALA A 44 -2.52 17.05 -7.78
C ALA A 44 -2.36 17.73 -6.40
N GLY A 45 -3.15 17.30 -5.42
CA GLY A 45 -3.14 17.90 -4.09
C GLY A 45 -1.70 17.85 -3.56
N ASP A 46 -1.33 18.89 -2.83
CA ASP A 46 -0.02 18.99 -2.19
C ASP A 46 0.24 17.70 -1.36
N PRO A 47 1.28 16.95 -1.67
CA PRO A 47 1.61 15.73 -0.93
C PRO A 47 1.78 15.99 0.57
N ASP A 48 2.35 17.14 0.97
CA ASP A 48 2.54 17.51 2.37
C ASP A 48 1.20 17.69 3.10
N ALA A 49 0.23 18.38 2.48
CA ALA A 49 -1.10 18.52 3.06
C ALA A 49 -1.82 17.17 3.20
N ARG A 50 -1.61 16.25 2.29
CA ARG A 50 -2.15 14.86 2.37
C ARG A 50 -1.48 14.06 3.49
N PHE A 51 -0.22 14.29 3.73
CA PHE A 51 0.48 13.70 4.87
C PHE A 51 -0.12 14.15 6.19
N ASP A 52 -0.33 15.45 6.37
CA ASP A 52 -0.91 15.97 7.60
C ASP A 52 -2.33 15.43 7.82
N GLN A 53 -3.13 15.29 6.75
CA GLN A 53 -4.45 14.65 6.82
C GLN A 53 -4.37 13.18 7.22
N TRP A 54 -3.39 12.43 6.69
CA TRP A 54 -3.19 11.04 7.07
C TRP A 54 -2.81 10.92 8.55
N PHE A 55 -1.87 11.73 9.06
CA PHE A 55 -1.53 11.74 10.48
C PHE A 55 -2.73 12.11 11.34
N ALA A 56 -3.51 13.12 10.95
CA ALA A 56 -4.75 13.47 11.66
C ALA A 56 -5.75 12.29 11.70
N ALA A 57 -5.86 11.53 10.62
CA ALA A 57 -6.69 10.33 10.59
C ALA A 57 -6.16 9.24 11.53
N GLN A 58 -4.82 9.07 11.64
CA GLN A 58 -4.22 8.09 12.54
C GLN A 58 -4.47 8.40 14.02
N THR A 59 -4.57 9.68 14.40
CA THR A 59 -4.90 10.04 15.80
C THR A 59 -6.31 9.61 16.21
N ASN A 60 -7.22 9.50 15.27
CA ASN A 60 -8.61 9.06 15.48
C ASN A 60 -8.82 7.56 15.24
N LEU A 61 -7.76 6.82 14.91
CA LEU A 61 -7.86 5.39 14.67
C LEU A 61 -8.06 4.64 15.99
N GLN A 62 -9.19 3.93 16.10
CA GLN A 62 -9.51 3.07 17.24
C GLN A 62 -9.27 1.59 16.93
N SER A 63 -9.58 1.21 15.70
CA SER A 63 -9.37 -0.17 15.25
C SER A 63 -9.09 -0.23 13.75
N TRP A 64 -8.39 -1.25 13.35
CA TRP A 64 -8.09 -1.54 11.97
C TRP A 64 -8.04 -3.05 11.74
N SER A 65 -8.70 -3.52 10.69
CA SER A 65 -8.57 -4.89 10.22
C SER A 65 -8.43 -4.94 8.70
N ALA A 66 -7.72 -5.94 8.20
CA ALA A 66 -7.54 -6.15 6.78
C ALA A 66 -7.16 -7.59 6.47
N ASP A 67 -7.45 -8.02 5.25
CA ASP A 67 -6.76 -9.15 4.63
C ASP A 67 -5.46 -8.62 4.00
N PHE A 68 -4.44 -9.48 3.87
CA PHE A 68 -3.22 -9.08 3.18
C PHE A 68 -2.60 -10.24 2.40
N THR A 69 -1.84 -9.86 1.38
CA THR A 69 -0.90 -10.75 0.70
C THR A 69 0.52 -10.30 1.05
N GLN A 70 1.28 -11.19 1.66
CA GLN A 70 2.69 -10.96 1.97
C GLN A 70 3.57 -11.57 0.90
N THR A 71 4.44 -10.76 0.31
CA THR A 71 5.46 -11.17 -0.64
C THR A 71 6.84 -10.97 -0.04
N ARG A 72 7.60 -12.05 0.13
CA ARG A 72 8.96 -12.01 0.63
C ARG A 72 9.93 -12.36 -0.49
N SER A 73 10.70 -11.38 -0.94
CA SER A 73 11.77 -11.55 -1.92
C SER A 73 13.09 -11.73 -1.18
N LEU A 74 13.73 -12.90 -1.35
CA LEU A 74 15.02 -13.20 -0.77
C LEU A 74 16.07 -13.21 -1.87
N LYS A 75 17.23 -12.56 -1.64
CA LYS A 75 18.30 -12.47 -2.65
C LYS A 75 18.76 -13.84 -3.17
N VAL A 76 18.65 -14.87 -2.34
CA VAL A 76 19.08 -16.24 -2.67
C VAL A 76 18.01 -17.09 -3.38
N LEU A 77 16.80 -16.59 -3.52
CA LEU A 77 15.71 -17.29 -4.20
C LEU A 77 15.38 -16.65 -5.53
N ALA A 78 15.19 -17.48 -6.56
CA ALA A 78 14.79 -17.02 -7.89
C ALA A 78 13.33 -16.50 -7.94
N GLN A 79 12.47 -16.99 -7.04
CA GLN A 79 11.07 -16.57 -6.94
C GLN A 79 10.74 -16.13 -5.53
N PRO A 80 9.87 -15.13 -5.37
CA PRO A 80 9.43 -14.70 -4.05
C PRO A 80 8.55 -15.74 -3.37
N LEU A 81 8.57 -15.73 -2.05
CA LEU A 81 7.63 -16.49 -1.23
C LEU A 81 6.38 -15.63 -1.03
N VAL A 82 5.22 -16.19 -1.34
CA VAL A 82 3.93 -15.50 -1.22
C VAL A 82 3.04 -16.26 -0.23
N ALA A 83 2.42 -15.51 0.69
CA ALA A 83 1.45 -16.04 1.63
C ALA A 83 0.34 -15.01 1.85
N THR A 84 -0.88 -15.47 2.08
CA THR A 84 -2.00 -14.62 2.49
C THR A 84 -2.16 -14.61 4.00
N GLY A 85 -2.82 -13.58 4.52
CA GLY A 85 -3.03 -13.46 5.96
C GLY A 85 -4.12 -12.47 6.31
N LYS A 86 -4.32 -12.29 7.62
CA LYS A 86 -5.26 -11.34 8.20
C LYS A 86 -4.62 -10.59 9.34
N VAL A 87 -5.01 -9.34 9.51
CA VAL A 87 -4.54 -8.49 10.61
C VAL A 87 -5.71 -7.84 11.31
N TRP A 88 -5.62 -7.71 12.62
CA TRP A 88 -6.53 -6.96 13.48
C TRP A 88 -5.71 -6.14 14.46
N VAL A 89 -6.05 -4.87 14.58
CA VAL A 89 -5.41 -3.92 15.49
C VAL A 89 -6.46 -3.18 16.28
N THR A 90 -6.27 -3.06 17.58
CA THR A 90 -7.06 -2.19 18.44
C THR A 90 -6.12 -1.22 19.16
N VAL A 91 -6.40 0.06 19.08
CA VAL A 91 -5.62 1.10 19.75
C VAL A 91 -6.19 1.32 21.15
N PRO A 92 -5.32 1.39 22.19
CA PRO A 92 -3.88 1.24 22.13
C PRO A 92 -3.39 -0.21 22.29
N GLY A 93 -2.51 -0.62 21.38
CA GLY A 93 -1.52 -1.64 21.68
C GLY A 93 -1.90 -3.11 21.58
N LEU A 94 -3.12 -3.48 21.13
CA LEU A 94 -3.42 -4.86 20.81
C LEU A 94 -3.31 -5.10 19.31
N PHE A 95 -2.69 -6.18 18.91
CA PHE A 95 -2.76 -6.63 17.54
C PHE A 95 -2.70 -8.16 17.46
N ARG A 96 -3.30 -8.67 16.37
CA ARG A 96 -3.20 -10.04 15.91
C ARG A 96 -2.84 -10.04 14.44
N TRP A 97 -1.83 -10.80 14.08
CA TRP A 97 -1.36 -11.02 12.72
C TRP A 97 -1.35 -12.50 12.44
N GLU A 98 -2.11 -12.93 11.47
CA GLU A 98 -2.14 -14.33 11.04
C GLU A 98 -1.56 -14.46 9.64
N LEU A 99 -0.63 -15.38 9.44
CA LEU A 99 -0.02 -15.68 8.15
C LEU A 99 -0.31 -17.13 7.77
N GLY A 100 -0.84 -17.31 6.56
CA GLY A 100 -1.23 -18.61 6.01
C GLY A 100 -2.71 -18.94 6.22
N GLN A 101 -3.25 -19.84 5.40
CA GLN A 101 -4.60 -20.41 5.53
C GLN A 101 -4.53 -21.94 5.38
N PRO A 102 -4.74 -22.72 6.47
CA PRO A 102 -4.92 -22.25 7.85
C PRO A 102 -3.68 -21.53 8.37
N ALA A 103 -3.83 -20.71 9.42
CA ALA A 103 -2.74 -19.91 9.98
C ALA A 103 -1.53 -20.77 10.34
N GLN A 104 -0.38 -20.43 9.77
CA GLN A 104 0.91 -21.11 10.04
C GLN A 104 1.72 -20.35 11.09
N THR A 105 1.53 -19.04 11.16
CA THR A 105 2.11 -18.19 12.18
C THR A 105 1.04 -17.22 12.66
N ILE A 106 0.94 -17.09 13.99
CA ILE A 106 0.08 -16.11 14.64
C ILE A 106 0.96 -15.27 15.54
N ALA A 107 1.06 -13.97 15.26
CA ALA A 107 1.69 -13.02 16.16
C ALA A 107 0.59 -12.24 16.89
N LEU A 108 0.66 -12.24 18.21
CA LEU A 108 -0.35 -11.63 19.06
C LEU A 108 0.33 -10.74 20.09
N ARG A 109 0.04 -9.44 20.05
CA ARG A 109 0.45 -8.50 21.08
C ARG A 109 -0.67 -8.30 22.07
N GLN A 110 -0.35 -8.52 23.32
CA GLN A 110 -1.18 -8.29 24.49
C GLN A 110 -0.53 -7.20 25.37
N PRO A 111 -1.20 -6.62 26.37
CA PRO A 111 -0.67 -5.52 27.15
C PRO A 111 0.72 -5.81 27.77
N ASN A 112 0.97 -7.04 28.18
CA ASN A 112 2.17 -7.43 28.93
C ASN A 112 3.13 -8.32 28.15
N GLN A 113 2.76 -8.77 26.96
CA GLN A 113 3.57 -9.74 26.21
C GLN A 113 3.30 -9.70 24.72
N LEU A 114 4.26 -10.19 23.97
CA LEU A 114 4.11 -10.57 22.58
C LEU A 114 4.23 -12.09 22.51
N LEU A 115 3.26 -12.72 21.89
CA LEU A 115 3.17 -14.15 21.69
C LEU A 115 3.24 -14.49 20.22
N ILE A 116 4.11 -15.44 19.84
CA ILE A 116 4.16 -15.97 18.50
C ILE A 116 3.86 -17.44 18.56
N ILE A 117 2.86 -17.86 17.83
CA ILE A 117 2.37 -19.22 17.82
C ILE A 117 2.62 -19.81 16.45
N TYR A 118 3.21 -21.01 16.44
CA TYR A 118 3.43 -21.83 15.25
C TYR A 118 2.55 -23.09 15.38
N PRO A 119 1.29 -23.09 14.95
CA PRO A 119 0.34 -24.17 15.21
C PRO A 119 0.81 -25.52 14.71
N ARG A 120 1.41 -25.58 13.51
CA ARG A 120 1.93 -26.83 12.93
C ARG A 120 3.09 -27.41 13.70
N LEU A 121 3.87 -26.59 14.39
CA LEU A 121 5.03 -27.03 15.20
C LEU A 121 4.67 -27.24 16.66
N LYS A 122 3.41 -26.97 17.04
CA LYS A 122 2.97 -26.99 18.45
C LYS A 122 3.94 -26.20 19.35
N ARG A 123 4.38 -25.03 18.87
CA ARG A 123 5.36 -24.19 19.52
C ARG A 123 4.81 -22.78 19.68
N ALA A 124 5.10 -22.18 20.82
CA ALA A 124 4.87 -20.77 21.05
C ALA A 124 6.13 -20.10 21.61
N GLU A 125 6.37 -18.85 21.19
CA GLU A 125 7.45 -18.01 21.70
C GLU A 125 6.82 -16.83 22.44
N LYS A 126 7.29 -16.61 23.67
CA LYS A 126 6.78 -15.54 24.54
C LYS A 126 7.87 -14.51 24.78
N TYR A 127 7.55 -13.26 24.50
CA TYR A 127 8.43 -12.12 24.69
C TYR A 127 7.79 -11.14 25.66
N ALA A 128 8.55 -10.68 26.67
CA ALA A 128 8.09 -9.61 27.56
C ALA A 128 7.97 -8.28 26.79
N VAL A 129 7.07 -7.39 27.22
CA VAL A 129 6.97 -6.04 26.65
C VAL A 129 8.29 -5.31 26.83
N GLY A 130 8.76 -4.66 25.77
CA GLY A 130 10.07 -3.96 25.76
C GLY A 130 11.24 -4.83 25.35
N SER A 131 11.08 -6.15 25.24
CA SER A 131 12.10 -7.00 24.66
C SER A 131 12.05 -6.94 23.13
N ALA A 132 13.23 -6.93 22.48
CA ALA A 132 13.31 -6.98 21.02
C ALA A 132 13.33 -8.43 20.55
N PRO A 133 12.28 -8.93 19.87
CA PRO A 133 12.31 -10.25 19.26
C PRO A 133 13.37 -10.30 18.17
N SER A 134 13.85 -11.51 17.85
CA SER A 134 14.77 -11.75 16.75
C SER A 134 14.06 -12.36 15.54
N GLY A 135 14.70 -12.32 14.38
CA GLY A 135 14.20 -12.95 13.15
C GLY A 135 13.03 -12.23 12.47
N PRO A 136 12.23 -12.95 11.65
CA PRO A 136 11.20 -12.36 10.81
C PRO A 136 10.14 -11.52 11.53
N LEU A 137 9.93 -11.82 12.80
CA LEU A 137 8.98 -11.08 13.61
C LEU A 137 9.48 -9.70 14.03
N LYS A 138 10.78 -9.53 14.27
CA LYS A 138 11.38 -8.21 14.48
C LYS A 138 11.05 -7.30 13.31
N ASP A 139 11.07 -7.84 12.12
CA ASP A 139 10.78 -7.13 10.89
C ASP A 139 9.30 -6.74 10.82
N ALA A 140 8.40 -7.67 11.17
CA ALA A 140 6.96 -7.40 11.19
C ALA A 140 6.59 -6.35 12.25
N LEU A 141 7.20 -6.40 13.43
CA LEU A 141 6.97 -5.41 14.49
C LEU A 141 7.57 -4.05 14.13
N ALA A 142 8.77 -4.02 13.56
CA ALA A 142 9.37 -2.78 13.06
C ALA A 142 8.51 -2.14 11.98
N LEU A 143 7.90 -2.95 11.12
CA LEU A 143 6.96 -2.50 10.12
C LEU A 143 5.69 -1.92 10.75
N MET A 144 5.14 -2.59 11.74
CA MET A 144 3.95 -2.09 12.45
C MET A 144 4.23 -0.79 13.19
N ASP A 145 5.36 -0.70 13.89
CA ASP A 145 5.77 0.53 14.58
C ASP A 145 6.04 1.68 13.59
N ALA A 146 6.53 1.37 12.39
CA ALA A 146 6.76 2.36 11.33
C ALA A 146 5.48 2.72 10.56
N SER A 147 4.55 1.77 10.42
CA SER A 147 3.32 1.95 9.65
C SER A 147 2.21 2.66 10.40
N LEU A 148 2.33 2.81 11.71
CA LEU A 148 1.36 3.48 12.56
C LEU A 148 2.01 4.58 13.41
N PRO A 149 2.82 5.50 12.83
CA PRO A 149 3.26 6.67 13.58
C PRO A 149 2.04 7.51 13.93
N ARG A 150 1.91 7.87 15.19
CA ARG A 150 0.73 8.61 15.67
C ARG A 150 0.70 10.05 15.19
N ASP A 151 1.86 10.61 14.89
CA ASP A 151 2.03 11.99 14.44
C ASP A 151 3.29 12.13 13.58
N ARG A 152 3.33 13.23 12.83
CA ARG A 152 4.43 13.55 11.92
C ARG A 152 5.76 13.78 12.66
N ALA A 153 5.73 14.43 13.83
CA ALA A 153 6.94 14.73 14.58
C ALA A 153 7.62 13.45 15.07
N THR A 154 6.87 12.52 15.64
CA THR A 154 7.36 11.19 16.06
C THR A 154 7.94 10.41 14.88
N MET A 155 7.29 10.48 13.72
CA MET A 155 7.79 9.83 12.50
C MET A 155 9.12 10.49 12.08
N GLU A 156 9.17 11.81 11.99
CA GLU A 156 10.36 12.55 11.57
C GLU A 156 11.53 12.45 12.58
N GLU A 157 11.25 12.22 13.85
CA GLU A 157 12.31 11.95 14.85
C GLU A 157 13.07 10.66 14.50
N ARG A 158 12.35 9.61 14.12
CA ARG A 158 12.88 8.25 13.90
C ARG A 158 13.32 7.99 12.47
N PHE A 159 12.67 8.64 11.50
CA PHE A 159 12.85 8.39 10.09
C PHE A 159 13.11 9.67 9.30
N ARG A 160 13.84 9.55 8.20
CA ARG A 160 13.98 10.57 7.17
C ARG A 160 13.01 10.24 6.04
N LEU A 161 12.18 11.19 5.64
CA LEU A 161 11.39 11.10 4.42
C LEU A 161 12.33 11.23 3.21
N LEU A 162 12.38 10.23 2.35
CA LEU A 162 13.16 10.24 1.12
C LEU A 162 12.35 10.73 -0.07
N SER A 163 11.10 10.29 -0.16
CA SER A 163 10.16 10.70 -1.21
C SER A 163 8.72 10.57 -0.74
N ALA A 164 7.86 11.40 -1.33
CA ALA A 164 6.41 11.31 -1.23
C ALA A 164 5.84 11.51 -2.63
N THR A 165 5.08 10.55 -3.11
CA THR A 165 4.52 10.58 -4.46
C THR A 165 3.06 10.18 -4.42
N GLN A 166 2.20 11.03 -4.99
CA GLN A 166 0.80 10.69 -5.15
C GLN A 166 0.55 10.24 -6.58
N THR A 167 -0.01 9.04 -6.72
CA THR A 167 -0.46 8.50 -8.00
C THR A 167 -1.90 8.06 -7.85
N ASN A 168 -2.81 8.70 -8.61
CA ASN A 168 -4.25 8.48 -8.47
C ASN A 168 -4.72 8.73 -7.02
N ALA A 169 -5.42 7.73 -6.44
CA ALA A 169 -5.95 7.78 -5.09
C ALA A 169 -5.02 7.15 -4.03
N VAL A 170 -3.73 7.02 -4.33
CA VAL A 170 -2.72 6.44 -3.41
C VAL A 170 -1.60 7.45 -3.23
N LEU A 171 -1.25 7.71 -1.98
CA LEU A 171 -0.05 8.43 -1.59
C LEU A 171 0.97 7.42 -1.04
N GLU A 172 2.13 7.42 -1.65
CA GLU A 172 3.26 6.57 -1.28
C GLU A 172 4.35 7.40 -0.66
N MET A 173 4.87 6.96 0.49
CA MET A 173 6.04 7.54 1.13
C MET A 173 7.14 6.51 1.28
N THR A 174 8.37 6.94 1.03
CA THR A 174 9.58 6.15 1.30
C THR A 174 10.35 6.79 2.45
N LEU A 175 10.58 6.01 3.47
CA LEU A 175 11.25 6.41 4.70
C LEU A 175 12.60 5.69 4.83
N GLN A 176 13.57 6.35 5.49
CA GLN A 176 14.83 5.75 5.89
C GLN A 176 15.02 5.88 7.39
N PRO A 177 15.38 4.82 8.13
CA PRO A 177 15.71 4.94 9.54
C PRO A 177 16.85 5.92 9.78
N LYS A 178 16.73 6.82 10.74
CA LYS A 178 17.83 7.74 11.14
C LYS A 178 18.92 7.04 11.95
N SER A 179 18.53 5.98 12.70
CA SER A 179 19.51 5.19 13.45
C SER A 179 20.45 4.42 12.53
N ALA A 180 21.76 4.58 12.73
CA ALA A 180 22.79 3.86 11.97
C ALA A 180 22.71 2.34 12.20
N SER A 181 22.35 1.91 13.42
CA SER A 181 22.16 0.50 13.74
C SER A 181 20.98 -0.10 12.99
N ALA A 182 19.85 0.63 12.92
CA ALA A 182 18.69 0.18 12.14
C ALA A 182 18.99 0.10 10.64
N ARG A 183 19.73 1.05 10.08
CA ARG A 183 20.12 1.05 8.66
C ARG A 183 21.02 -0.13 8.26
N LYS A 184 21.71 -0.75 9.21
CA LYS A 184 22.48 -1.98 8.92
C LYS A 184 21.58 -3.14 8.52
N PHE A 185 20.30 -3.10 8.87
CA PHE A 185 19.32 -4.13 8.58
C PHE A 185 18.27 -3.67 7.58
N ILE A 186 17.68 -2.49 7.79
CA ILE A 186 16.58 -1.94 6.97
C ILE A 186 17.09 -0.71 6.25
N SER A 187 17.17 -0.78 4.93
CA SER A 187 17.62 0.32 4.08
C SER A 187 16.51 1.35 3.84
N GLN A 188 15.28 0.88 3.61
CA GLN A 188 14.11 1.71 3.31
C GLN A 188 12.83 1.05 3.83
N ILE A 189 11.84 1.88 4.13
CA ILE A 189 10.47 1.50 4.46
C ILE A 189 9.56 2.27 3.51
N LEU A 190 8.71 1.55 2.78
CA LEU A 190 7.68 2.13 1.94
C LEU A 190 6.33 1.93 2.62
N ILE A 191 5.55 2.99 2.68
CA ILE A 191 4.16 2.98 3.15
C ILE A 191 3.32 3.66 2.09
N ALA A 192 2.27 2.98 1.63
CA ALA A 192 1.29 3.56 0.73
C ALA A 192 -0.09 3.50 1.38
N PHE A 193 -0.86 4.59 1.26
CA PHE A 193 -2.20 4.67 1.80
C PHE A 193 -3.16 5.33 0.81
N ARG A 194 -4.41 4.97 0.89
CA ARG A 194 -5.46 5.54 0.06
C ARG A 194 -5.78 6.96 0.53
N THR A 195 -5.98 7.88 -0.41
CA THR A 195 -6.25 9.30 -0.08
C THR A 195 -7.71 9.59 0.25
N ASN A 196 -8.62 8.64 0.02
CA ASN A 196 -10.05 8.79 0.29
C ASN A 196 -10.45 8.42 1.73
N ASP A 197 -9.80 7.45 2.33
CA ASP A 197 -10.12 6.93 3.67
C ASP A 197 -8.88 6.79 4.57
N PHE A 198 -7.70 7.12 4.06
CA PHE A 198 -6.40 7.04 4.74
C PHE A 198 -6.00 5.64 5.22
N ALA A 199 -6.67 4.60 4.72
CA ALA A 199 -6.31 3.23 5.01
C ALA A 199 -4.98 2.86 4.35
N ILE A 200 -4.14 2.12 5.08
CA ILE A 200 -2.90 1.58 4.54
C ILE A 200 -3.24 0.57 3.45
N ALA A 201 -2.65 0.76 2.26
CA ALA A 201 -2.79 -0.13 1.12
C ALA A 201 -1.57 -1.04 0.96
N VAL A 202 -0.37 -0.51 1.23
CA VAL A 202 0.88 -1.26 1.07
C VAL A 202 1.85 -0.88 2.17
N THR A 203 2.61 -1.87 2.64
CA THR A 203 3.85 -1.64 3.38
C THR A 203 4.96 -2.50 2.80
N GLU A 204 6.17 -1.96 2.69
CA GLU A 204 7.32 -2.73 2.24
C GLU A 204 8.58 -2.36 3.05
N LEU A 205 9.27 -3.37 3.55
CA LEU A 205 10.62 -3.25 4.10
C LEU A 205 11.62 -3.69 3.04
N LYS A 206 12.61 -2.84 2.78
CA LYS A 206 13.79 -3.20 1.99
C LYS A 206 14.97 -3.39 2.93
N PHE A 207 15.57 -4.56 2.88
CA PHE A 207 16.71 -4.91 3.71
C PHE A 207 18.02 -4.54 3.04
N SER A 208 19.07 -4.39 3.84
CA SER A 208 20.40 -4.01 3.34
C SER A 208 21.07 -5.09 2.52
N ASP A 209 20.64 -6.34 2.66
CA ASP A 209 21.11 -7.49 1.87
C ASP A 209 20.44 -7.59 0.49
N GLY A 210 19.49 -6.67 0.17
CA GLY A 210 18.75 -6.65 -1.08
C GLY A 210 17.47 -7.49 -1.06
N SER A 211 17.13 -8.13 0.07
CA SER A 211 15.81 -8.76 0.23
C SER A 211 14.72 -7.74 0.55
N SER A 212 13.44 -8.13 0.41
CA SER A 212 12.31 -7.31 0.78
C SER A 212 11.16 -8.11 1.36
N LEU A 213 10.33 -7.42 2.15
CA LEU A 213 9.08 -7.93 2.72
C LEU A 213 7.99 -6.92 2.41
N ARG A 214 7.06 -7.29 1.56
CA ARG A 214 5.93 -6.46 1.13
C ARG A 214 4.61 -7.05 1.59
N ASN A 215 3.72 -6.21 2.08
CA ASN A 215 2.34 -6.56 2.38
C ASN A 215 1.41 -5.65 1.56
N ASP A 216 0.52 -6.26 0.80
CA ASP A 216 -0.55 -5.60 0.07
C ASP A 216 -1.85 -5.86 0.82
N PHE A 217 -2.51 -4.79 1.32
CA PHE A 217 -3.72 -4.88 2.15
C PHE A 217 -4.98 -4.70 1.32
N THR A 218 -5.95 -5.55 1.58
CA THR A 218 -7.27 -5.54 0.96
C THR A 218 -8.36 -5.70 2.03
N ASN A 219 -9.62 -5.44 1.66
CA ASN A 219 -10.77 -5.57 2.57
C ASN A 219 -10.56 -4.84 3.90
N THR A 220 -9.92 -3.68 3.82
CA THR A 220 -9.59 -2.87 5.00
C THR A 220 -10.84 -2.25 5.61
N VAL A 221 -10.99 -2.44 6.93
CA VAL A 221 -12.07 -1.86 7.74
C VAL A 221 -11.45 -1.05 8.86
N LEU A 222 -11.91 0.21 9.00
CA LEU A 222 -11.44 1.14 10.01
C LEU A 222 -12.53 1.43 11.04
N ASN A 223 -12.15 1.58 12.30
CA ASN A 223 -12.98 2.04 13.40
C ASN A 223 -14.27 1.23 13.63
N GLN A 224 -14.27 -0.06 13.28
CA GLN A 224 -15.33 -0.98 13.61
C GLN A 224 -14.95 -1.83 14.84
N PRO A 225 -15.91 -2.21 15.66
CA PRO A 225 -15.65 -3.10 16.79
C PRO A 225 -14.98 -4.40 16.34
N ILE A 226 -13.91 -4.77 17.02
CA ILE A 226 -13.21 -6.05 16.83
C ILE A 226 -13.52 -6.93 18.02
N ASP A 227 -13.85 -8.20 17.77
CA ASP A 227 -14.14 -9.17 18.82
C ASP A 227 -12.92 -9.31 19.77
N PRO A 228 -13.04 -8.98 21.05
CA PRO A 228 -11.95 -9.09 22.02
C PRO A 228 -11.36 -10.49 22.15
N SER A 229 -12.13 -11.53 21.86
CA SER A 229 -11.68 -12.92 21.91
C SER A 229 -10.52 -13.21 20.93
N LEU A 230 -10.39 -12.43 19.86
CA LEU A 230 -9.28 -12.52 18.93
C LEU A 230 -7.93 -12.23 19.61
N PHE A 231 -7.92 -11.45 20.68
CA PHE A 231 -6.71 -11.06 21.42
C PHE A 231 -6.51 -11.88 22.70
N ASP A 232 -7.51 -12.65 23.14
CA ASP A 232 -7.43 -13.54 24.32
C ASP A 232 -7.16 -14.99 23.91
N VAL A 233 -5.96 -15.22 23.34
CA VAL A 233 -5.55 -16.56 22.93
C VAL A 233 -4.71 -17.20 24.02
N LYS A 234 -5.16 -18.34 24.51
CA LYS A 234 -4.39 -19.21 25.41
C LYS A 234 -3.62 -20.23 24.58
N VAL A 235 -2.33 -20.38 24.89
CA VAL A 235 -1.52 -21.42 24.25
C VAL A 235 -2.03 -22.77 24.72
N PRO A 236 -2.35 -23.71 23.83
CA PRO A 236 -2.77 -25.04 24.21
C PRO A 236 -1.72 -25.77 25.08
N PRO A 237 -2.13 -26.63 26.03
CA PRO A 237 -1.20 -27.26 26.96
C PRO A 237 -0.22 -28.24 26.29
N ASP A 238 -0.51 -28.68 25.08
CA ASP A 238 0.34 -29.57 24.28
C ASP A 238 1.40 -28.83 23.46
N PHE A 239 1.49 -27.50 23.62
CA PHE A 239 2.49 -26.69 22.96
C PHE A 239 3.74 -26.46 23.79
N THR A 240 4.89 -26.50 23.16
CA THR A 240 6.16 -26.08 23.79
C THR A 240 6.22 -24.58 23.82
N VAL A 241 6.27 -23.98 25.00
CA VAL A 241 6.44 -22.55 25.19
C VAL A 241 7.90 -22.22 25.45
N VAL A 242 8.49 -21.33 24.67
CA VAL A 242 9.87 -20.85 24.77
C VAL A 242 9.89 -19.36 25.11
N GLU A 243 10.76 -18.95 26.03
CA GLU A 243 11.04 -17.54 26.34
C GLU A 243 12.47 -17.21 25.87
N PRO A 244 12.67 -16.80 24.60
CA PRO A 244 14.01 -16.71 23.99
C PRO A 244 14.97 -15.71 24.63
N LEU A 245 14.48 -14.78 25.47
CA LEU A 245 15.29 -13.72 26.10
C LEU A 245 15.54 -13.93 27.59
N ARG A 246 15.21 -15.09 28.13
CA ARG A 246 15.50 -15.48 29.53
C ARG A 246 16.75 -16.35 29.65
N GLN A 247 17.70 -16.22 28.71
CA GLN A 247 19.02 -16.87 28.82
C GLN A 247 20.04 -15.93 29.44
#